data_9836d34929b27c64d6aa2a84aeeb8eb3
#
_entry.id   9836d34929b27c64d6aa2a84aeeb8eb3
#
_cell.length_a   1.000
_cell.length_b   1.000
_cell.length_c   1.000
_cell.angle_alpha   90.00
_cell.angle_beta   90.00
_cell.angle_gamma   90.00
#
_symmetry.space_group_name_H-M   'P 1'
#
loop_
_entity.id
_entity.type
_entity.pdbx_description
1 polymer ?
#
loop_
_entity_poly.entity_id
_entity_poly.type
_entity_poly.pdbx_seq_one_letter_code
_entity_poly.pdbx_strand_id
1 'polypeptide(L)'
;MEIKRDFYLEQLKIRKDNGMIKIITGIRRCGKSFLLFVLYKKYLLESGVDSNHIIEIALDGIENEELRDPKRCYQYIKNVMKDEGKYYLFLDEVQFMPRFEEVLNSLLRISNIDVYVTGSNSKFLSSDIITEFRGRGDEIRIYPLSFAEFYAVFDRDYDDAWNEYMIYGGLPQVVQFSVERQKAEYLKNIFANVYLKDVVERNK
;
A
#
# COMPACT_ATOMS: atom_id res chain seq x y z
N MET A 1 18.28 -2.94 -0.68
CA MET A 1 17.99 -4.01 0.30
C MET A 1 16.49 -4.27 0.23
N GLU A 2 16.08 -5.53 -0.03
CA GLU A 2 14.67 -5.94 -0.05
C GLU A 2 14.29 -6.46 1.34
N ILE A 3 13.32 -5.82 1.98
CA ILE A 3 12.82 -6.27 3.29
C ILE A 3 11.63 -7.19 3.04
N LYS A 4 11.74 -8.42 3.48
CA LYS A 4 10.65 -9.40 3.39
C LYS A 4 9.50 -9.00 4.32
N ARG A 5 8.27 -9.13 3.81
CA ARG A 5 7.03 -8.89 4.55
C ARG A 5 6.12 -10.14 4.44
N ASP A 6 6.69 -11.30 4.74
CA ASP A 6 6.09 -12.61 4.45
C ASP A 6 4.68 -12.75 5.04
N PHE A 7 4.45 -12.27 6.26
CA PHE A 7 3.11 -12.29 6.87
C PHE A 7 2.08 -11.55 6.00
N TYR A 8 2.39 -10.34 5.54
CA TYR A 8 1.46 -9.54 4.74
C TYR A 8 1.35 -10.06 3.30
N LEU A 9 2.43 -10.60 2.75
CA LEU A 9 2.40 -11.25 1.45
C LEU A 9 1.46 -12.46 1.47
N GLU A 10 1.51 -13.29 2.51
CA GLU A 10 0.56 -14.40 2.68
C GLU A 10 -0.88 -13.92 2.84
N GLN A 11 -1.11 -12.80 3.56
CA GLN A 11 -2.45 -12.22 3.65
C GLN A 11 -3.00 -11.79 2.28
N LEU A 12 -2.17 -11.27 1.38
CA LEU A 12 -2.57 -10.94 0.01
C LEU A 12 -2.85 -12.19 -0.82
N LYS A 13 -2.01 -13.23 -0.70
CA LYS A 13 -2.19 -14.52 -1.41
C LYS A 13 -3.51 -15.19 -1.06
N ILE A 14 -3.84 -15.29 0.24
CA ILE A 14 -5.09 -15.91 0.72
C ILE A 14 -6.32 -15.17 0.20
N ARG A 15 -6.23 -13.86 0.01
CA ARG A 15 -7.33 -13.01 -0.43
C ARG A 15 -7.43 -12.84 -1.95
N LYS A 16 -6.45 -13.38 -2.66
CA LYS A 16 -6.42 -13.33 -4.13
C LYS A 16 -7.71 -13.92 -4.71
N ASP A 17 -8.27 -13.22 -5.68
CA ASP A 17 -9.46 -13.63 -6.45
C ASP A 17 -10.74 -13.91 -5.61
N ASN A 18 -10.84 -13.33 -4.40
CA ASN A 18 -12.01 -13.51 -3.51
C ASN A 18 -13.24 -12.65 -3.87
N GLY A 19 -13.17 -11.89 -4.96
CA GLY A 19 -14.27 -11.02 -5.43
C GLY A 19 -14.47 -9.72 -4.61
N MET A 20 -13.59 -9.44 -3.65
CA MET A 20 -13.61 -8.22 -2.84
C MET A 20 -12.46 -7.28 -3.21
N ILE A 21 -12.61 -6.00 -2.91
CA ILE A 21 -11.51 -5.03 -3.01
C ILE A 21 -10.56 -5.27 -1.83
N LYS A 22 -9.28 -5.53 -2.10
CA LYS A 22 -8.25 -5.59 -1.09
C LYS A 22 -7.79 -4.19 -0.72
N ILE A 23 -8.08 -3.79 0.52
CA ILE A 23 -7.83 -2.46 1.05
C ILE A 23 -6.61 -2.50 1.96
N ILE A 24 -5.47 -2.02 1.47
CA ILE A 24 -4.21 -2.01 2.20
C ILE A 24 -4.09 -0.69 2.97
N THR A 25 -4.30 -0.75 4.28
CA THR A 25 -4.22 0.40 5.18
C THR A 25 -2.92 0.41 5.99
N GLY A 26 -2.61 1.53 6.61
CA GLY A 26 -1.44 1.69 7.48
C GLY A 26 -0.86 3.09 7.41
N ILE A 27 -0.06 3.44 8.39
CA ILE A 27 0.55 4.78 8.47
C ILE A 27 1.44 5.06 7.25
N ARG A 28 1.66 6.33 6.95
CA ARG A 28 2.58 6.73 5.87
C ARG A 28 3.97 6.13 6.10
N ARG A 29 4.60 5.68 5.00
CA ARG A 29 5.96 5.11 4.98
C ARG A 29 6.14 3.77 5.70
N CYS A 30 5.07 3.05 6.05
CA CYS A 30 5.17 1.69 6.61
C CYS A 30 5.41 0.59 5.55
N GLY A 31 5.44 0.93 4.25
CA GLY A 31 5.78 0.00 3.18
C GLY A 31 4.60 -0.56 2.39
N LYS A 32 3.43 0.10 2.36
CA LYS A 32 2.24 -0.34 1.60
C LYS A 32 2.52 -0.50 0.11
N SER A 33 3.00 0.57 -0.53
CA SER A 33 3.33 0.58 -1.96
C SER A 33 4.40 -0.46 -2.30
N PHE A 34 5.44 -0.61 -1.45
CA PHE A 34 6.47 -1.62 -1.63
C PHE A 34 5.91 -3.05 -1.56
N LEU A 35 5.05 -3.33 -0.59
CA LEU A 35 4.39 -4.64 -0.50
C LEU A 35 3.62 -4.96 -1.77
N LEU A 36 2.89 -4.00 -2.33
CA LEU A 36 2.01 -4.21 -3.47
C LEU A 36 2.77 -4.22 -4.80
N PHE A 37 3.54 -3.17 -5.09
CA PHE A 37 4.22 -2.96 -6.38
C PHE A 37 5.52 -3.75 -6.54
N VAL A 38 6.12 -4.22 -5.44
CA VAL A 38 7.35 -5.01 -5.49
C VAL A 38 7.11 -6.45 -5.09
N LEU A 39 6.71 -6.71 -3.85
CA LEU A 39 6.65 -8.07 -3.34
C LEU A 39 5.48 -8.87 -3.93
N TYR A 40 4.28 -8.30 -3.95
CA TYR A 40 3.10 -8.99 -4.47
C TYR A 40 3.11 -9.10 -5.99
N LYS A 41 3.56 -8.06 -6.70
CA LYS A 41 3.81 -8.13 -8.15
C LYS A 41 4.77 -9.25 -8.51
N LYS A 42 5.91 -9.33 -7.80
CA LYS A 42 6.89 -10.41 -8.01
C LYS A 42 6.25 -11.78 -7.82
N TYR A 43 5.47 -11.98 -6.76
CA TYR A 43 4.73 -13.22 -6.55
C TYR A 43 3.76 -13.55 -7.69
N LEU A 44 3.00 -12.58 -8.20
CA LEU A 44 2.07 -12.80 -9.33
C LEU A 44 2.83 -13.24 -10.58
N LEU A 45 3.94 -12.58 -10.93
CA LEU A 45 4.77 -12.93 -12.07
C LEU A 45 5.37 -14.35 -11.91
N GLU A 46 5.90 -14.68 -10.74
CA GLU A 46 6.41 -16.02 -10.42
C GLU A 46 5.32 -17.09 -10.45
N SER A 47 4.06 -16.71 -10.20
CA SER A 47 2.89 -17.58 -10.31
C SER A 47 2.36 -17.74 -11.74
N GLY A 48 3.04 -17.15 -12.75
CA GLY A 48 2.69 -17.27 -14.16
C GLY A 48 1.70 -16.22 -14.68
N VAL A 49 1.41 -15.16 -13.91
CA VAL A 49 0.60 -14.03 -14.40
C VAL A 49 1.45 -13.23 -15.41
N ASP A 50 0.90 -12.97 -16.59
CA ASP A 50 1.54 -12.10 -17.59
C ASP A 50 1.62 -10.65 -17.07
N SER A 51 2.75 -10.00 -17.29
CA SER A 51 2.98 -8.61 -16.89
C SER A 51 1.94 -7.64 -17.48
N ASN A 52 1.41 -7.93 -18.66
CA ASN A 52 0.34 -7.13 -19.28
C ASN A 52 -1.01 -7.24 -18.56
N HIS A 53 -1.17 -8.21 -17.70
CA HIS A 53 -2.35 -8.39 -16.85
C HIS A 53 -2.19 -7.77 -15.45
N ILE A 54 -1.09 -7.06 -15.19
CA ILE A 54 -0.87 -6.30 -13.96
C ILE A 54 -0.92 -4.82 -14.29
N ILE A 55 -1.94 -4.13 -13.79
CA ILE A 55 -2.17 -2.70 -14.01
C ILE A 55 -1.76 -1.95 -12.74
N GLU A 56 -0.78 -1.06 -12.86
CA GLU A 56 -0.23 -0.29 -11.75
C GLU A 56 -0.49 1.20 -11.94
N ILE A 57 -1.14 1.85 -10.98
CA ILE A 57 -1.43 3.29 -11.02
C ILE A 57 -1.12 3.90 -9.64
N ALA A 58 -0.06 4.70 -9.55
CA ALA A 58 0.27 5.50 -8.38
C ALA A 58 -0.33 6.90 -8.54
N LEU A 59 -1.41 7.18 -7.82
CA LEU A 59 -2.18 8.42 -7.99
C LEU A 59 -1.52 9.67 -7.38
N ASP A 60 -0.49 9.50 -6.56
CA ASP A 60 0.34 10.59 -6.05
C ASP A 60 1.39 11.05 -7.08
N GLY A 61 1.73 10.21 -8.07
CA GLY A 61 2.64 10.54 -9.15
C GLY A 61 2.08 11.58 -10.13
N ILE A 62 2.94 12.46 -10.64
CA ILE A 62 2.56 13.49 -11.62
C ILE A 62 2.22 12.87 -12.99
N GLU A 63 2.82 11.74 -13.32
CA GLU A 63 2.57 10.98 -14.53
C GLU A 63 1.14 10.43 -14.61
N ASN A 64 0.49 10.27 -13.46
CA ASN A 64 -0.88 9.80 -13.35
C ASN A 64 -1.87 10.89 -12.92
N GLU A 65 -1.49 12.17 -13.01
CA GLU A 65 -2.34 13.29 -12.60
C GLU A 65 -3.71 13.28 -13.29
N GLU A 66 -3.76 12.96 -14.58
CA GLU A 66 -5.02 12.87 -15.33
C GLU A 66 -5.91 11.71 -14.85
N LEU A 67 -5.32 10.66 -14.29
CA LEU A 67 -6.05 9.50 -13.75
C LEU A 67 -6.65 9.77 -12.35
N ARG A 68 -6.40 10.94 -11.77
CA ARG A 68 -7.15 11.40 -10.59
C ARG A 68 -8.59 11.77 -10.91
N ASP A 69 -8.93 11.97 -12.20
CA ASP A 69 -10.33 12.05 -12.63
C ASP A 69 -10.95 10.64 -12.66
N PRO A 70 -12.06 10.40 -11.90
CA PRO A 70 -12.69 9.07 -11.81
C PRO A 70 -13.07 8.45 -13.15
N LYS A 71 -13.60 9.27 -14.08
CA LYS A 71 -14.02 8.78 -15.39
C LYS A 71 -12.83 8.41 -16.27
N ARG A 72 -11.79 9.24 -16.28
CA ARG A 72 -10.55 8.96 -17.03
C ARG A 72 -9.86 7.71 -16.49
N CYS A 73 -9.77 7.56 -15.18
CA CYS A 73 -9.19 6.36 -14.56
C CYS A 73 -9.96 5.09 -14.97
N TYR A 74 -11.27 5.10 -14.83
CA TYR A 74 -12.10 3.96 -15.22
C TYR A 74 -11.95 3.61 -16.71
N GLN A 75 -11.97 4.61 -17.59
CA GLN A 75 -11.78 4.41 -19.03
C GLN A 75 -10.38 3.88 -19.37
N TYR A 76 -9.33 4.41 -18.71
CA TYR A 76 -7.97 3.93 -18.87
C TYR A 76 -7.85 2.44 -18.53
N ILE A 77 -8.37 2.05 -17.35
CA ILE A 77 -8.36 0.64 -16.92
C ILE A 77 -9.07 -0.23 -17.96
N LYS A 78 -10.26 0.15 -18.43
CA LYS A 78 -11.00 -0.57 -19.46
C LYS A 78 -10.23 -0.70 -20.78
N ASN A 79 -9.50 0.33 -21.17
CA ASN A 79 -8.72 0.34 -22.40
C ASN A 79 -7.44 -0.52 -22.32
N VAL A 80 -6.88 -0.71 -21.11
CA VAL A 80 -5.73 -1.59 -20.90
C VAL A 80 -6.16 -3.06 -20.89
N MET A 81 -7.36 -3.35 -20.43
CA MET A 81 -7.92 -4.71 -20.42
C MET A 81 -8.38 -5.11 -21.85
N LYS A 82 -7.53 -5.83 -22.58
CA LYS A 82 -7.73 -6.15 -24.01
C LYS A 82 -8.29 -7.53 -24.30
N ASP A 83 -8.27 -8.41 -23.31
CA ASP A 83 -8.71 -9.81 -23.44
C ASP A 83 -9.52 -10.24 -22.20
N GLU A 84 -9.98 -11.49 -22.23
CA GLU A 84 -10.78 -12.09 -21.16
C GLU A 84 -9.92 -12.67 -20.02
N GLY A 85 -8.60 -12.51 -20.07
CA GLY A 85 -7.68 -12.95 -19.03
C GLY A 85 -7.91 -12.25 -17.70
N LYS A 86 -7.41 -12.81 -16.61
CA LYS A 86 -7.54 -12.22 -15.27
C LYS A 86 -6.55 -11.09 -15.09
N TYR A 87 -7.06 -9.90 -14.76
CA TYR A 87 -6.27 -8.70 -14.49
C TYR A 87 -6.15 -8.43 -12.99
N TYR A 88 -5.00 -7.92 -12.58
CA TYR A 88 -4.69 -7.49 -11.22
C TYR A 88 -4.43 -5.99 -11.22
N LEU A 89 -5.32 -5.22 -10.61
CA LEU A 89 -5.23 -3.77 -10.57
C LEU A 89 -4.69 -3.29 -9.23
N PHE A 90 -3.61 -2.53 -9.25
CA PHE A 90 -3.02 -1.87 -8.10
C PHE A 90 -3.23 -0.36 -8.21
N LEU A 91 -4.04 0.21 -7.31
CA LEU A 91 -4.25 1.65 -7.18
C LEU A 91 -3.61 2.14 -5.89
N ASP A 92 -2.52 2.87 -6.00
CA ASP A 92 -1.82 3.42 -4.84
C ASP A 92 -2.32 4.83 -4.51
N GLU A 93 -2.44 5.11 -3.20
CA GLU A 93 -2.86 6.39 -2.63
C GLU A 93 -4.20 6.91 -3.23
N VAL A 94 -5.24 6.04 -3.24
CA VAL A 94 -6.55 6.32 -3.90
C VAL A 94 -7.25 7.58 -3.40
N GLN A 95 -6.92 8.09 -2.22
CA GLN A 95 -7.48 9.35 -1.70
C GLN A 95 -7.13 10.59 -2.55
N PHE A 96 -6.18 10.49 -3.47
CA PHE A 96 -5.93 11.55 -4.45
C PHE A 96 -7.00 11.64 -5.54
N MET A 97 -7.83 10.61 -5.68
CA MET A 97 -8.96 10.60 -6.60
C MET A 97 -10.26 10.95 -5.84
N PRO A 98 -10.95 12.03 -6.18
CA PRO A 98 -12.26 12.32 -5.58
C PRO A 98 -13.27 11.23 -5.99
N ARG A 99 -14.12 10.83 -5.07
CA ARG A 99 -15.16 9.79 -5.31
C ARG A 99 -14.56 8.46 -5.84
N PHE A 100 -13.38 8.08 -5.38
CA PHE A 100 -12.73 6.84 -5.78
C PHE A 100 -13.61 5.60 -5.51
N GLU A 101 -14.50 5.68 -4.52
CA GLU A 101 -15.45 4.63 -4.17
C GLU A 101 -16.40 4.28 -5.33
N GLU A 102 -16.82 5.27 -6.12
CA GLU A 102 -17.66 5.06 -7.31
C GLU A 102 -16.90 4.25 -8.38
N VAL A 103 -15.61 4.54 -8.57
CA VAL A 103 -14.75 3.80 -9.49
C VAL A 103 -14.58 2.36 -9.02
N LEU A 104 -14.24 2.15 -7.75
CA LEU A 104 -14.04 0.82 -7.18
C LEU A 104 -15.31 -0.02 -7.23
N ASN A 105 -16.47 0.56 -6.90
CA ASN A 105 -17.76 -0.11 -7.02
C ASN A 105 -18.11 -0.48 -8.48
N SER A 106 -17.68 0.31 -9.44
CA SER A 106 -17.87 0.02 -10.88
C SER A 106 -16.95 -1.10 -11.34
N LEU A 107 -15.70 -1.13 -10.86
CA LEU A 107 -14.73 -2.19 -11.15
C LEU A 107 -15.16 -3.55 -10.59
N LEU A 108 -15.81 -3.60 -9.44
CA LEU A 108 -16.34 -4.85 -8.87
C LEU A 108 -17.37 -5.56 -9.75
N ARG A 109 -17.96 -4.87 -10.73
CA ARG A 109 -18.90 -5.47 -11.69
C ARG A 109 -18.18 -6.17 -12.86
N ILE A 110 -16.87 -6.05 -12.94
CA ILE A 110 -16.05 -6.66 -13.97
C ILE A 110 -15.53 -7.99 -13.39
N SER A 111 -15.87 -9.11 -14.00
CA SER A 111 -15.58 -10.46 -13.46
C SER A 111 -14.11 -10.85 -13.52
N ASN A 112 -13.38 -10.31 -14.49
CA ASN A 112 -11.99 -10.68 -14.77
C ASN A 112 -10.96 -9.66 -14.22
N ILE A 113 -11.34 -8.86 -13.21
CA ILE A 113 -10.39 -7.97 -12.52
C ILE A 113 -10.35 -8.28 -11.02
N ASP A 114 -9.17 -8.21 -10.44
CA ASP A 114 -8.93 -8.31 -9.01
C ASP A 114 -8.28 -7.01 -8.52
N VAL A 115 -8.91 -6.32 -7.55
CA VAL A 115 -8.60 -4.93 -7.22
C VAL A 115 -7.92 -4.81 -5.86
N TYR A 116 -6.78 -4.12 -5.84
CA TYR A 116 -5.97 -3.82 -4.68
C TYR A 116 -5.77 -2.32 -4.58
N VAL A 117 -6.09 -1.73 -3.44
CA VAL A 117 -5.97 -0.30 -3.22
C VAL A 117 -5.17 0.00 -1.98
N THR A 118 -4.40 1.08 -2.01
CA THR A 118 -3.76 1.61 -0.81
C THR A 118 -4.24 3.02 -0.49
N GLY A 119 -4.09 3.40 0.75
CA GLY A 119 -4.27 4.76 1.21
C GLY A 119 -3.65 4.96 2.59
N SER A 120 -3.30 6.20 2.90
CA SER A 120 -2.52 6.53 4.09
C SER A 120 -3.07 7.69 4.90
N ASN A 121 -4.14 8.37 4.44
CA ASN A 121 -4.72 9.47 5.18
C ASN A 121 -5.73 9.01 6.24
N SER A 122 -6.14 9.92 7.10
CA SER A 122 -7.08 9.66 8.19
C SER A 122 -8.45 9.16 7.73
N LYS A 123 -8.92 9.58 6.57
CA LYS A 123 -10.17 9.09 5.96
C LYS A 123 -10.05 7.63 5.55
N PHE A 124 -8.89 7.25 5.00
CA PHE A 124 -8.63 5.86 4.58
C PHE A 124 -8.32 4.92 5.76
N LEU A 125 -7.94 5.48 6.91
CA LEU A 125 -7.70 4.72 8.15
C LEU A 125 -8.94 4.61 9.03
N SER A 126 -10.04 5.29 8.68
CA SER A 126 -11.29 5.23 9.44
C SER A 126 -12.10 3.99 9.07
N SER A 127 -12.85 3.48 10.05
CA SER A 127 -13.83 2.41 9.84
C SER A 127 -14.88 2.74 8.76
N ASP A 128 -14.97 4.00 8.37
CA ASP A 128 -15.92 4.51 7.38
C ASP A 128 -15.70 3.92 5.99
N ILE A 129 -14.42 3.70 5.57
CA ILE A 129 -14.12 3.07 4.28
C ILE A 129 -14.65 1.65 4.20
N ILE A 130 -14.44 0.84 5.25
CA ILE A 130 -14.96 -0.54 5.27
C ILE A 130 -16.49 -0.51 5.22
N THR A 131 -17.10 0.45 5.93
CA THR A 131 -18.55 0.65 5.95
C THR A 131 -19.08 1.12 4.59
N GLU A 132 -18.34 1.97 3.89
CA GLU A 132 -18.69 2.51 2.58
C GLU A 132 -18.71 1.43 1.49
N PHE A 133 -17.81 0.45 1.58
CA PHE A 133 -17.85 -0.71 0.68
C PHE A 133 -18.90 -1.78 1.06
N ARG A 134 -19.67 -1.59 2.15
CA ARG A 134 -20.80 -2.44 2.52
C ARG A 134 -20.52 -3.95 2.44
N GLY A 135 -19.40 -4.39 3.02
CA GLY A 135 -18.98 -5.79 3.00
C GLY A 135 -18.31 -6.26 1.70
N ARG A 136 -17.94 -5.34 0.80
CA ARG A 136 -17.20 -5.64 -0.44
C ARG A 136 -15.69 -5.33 -0.35
N GLY A 137 -15.24 -4.83 0.78
CA GLY A 137 -13.84 -4.55 1.08
C GLY A 137 -13.26 -5.56 2.05
N ASP A 138 -12.02 -5.96 1.81
CA ASP A 138 -11.24 -6.88 2.66
C ASP A 138 -9.96 -6.15 3.08
N GLU A 139 -9.89 -5.73 4.36
CA GLU A 139 -8.81 -4.90 4.87
C GLU A 139 -7.58 -5.73 5.25
N ILE A 140 -6.42 -5.22 4.84
CA ILE A 140 -5.11 -5.67 5.29
C ILE A 140 -4.38 -4.48 5.91
N ARG A 141 -4.30 -4.45 7.23
CA ARG A 141 -3.64 -3.37 7.94
C ARG A 141 -2.16 -3.64 8.12
N ILE A 142 -1.33 -2.77 7.54
CA ILE A 142 0.12 -2.87 7.59
C ILE A 142 0.67 -1.97 8.69
N TYR A 143 1.53 -2.54 9.50
CA TYR A 143 2.30 -1.85 10.53
C TYR A 143 3.75 -1.63 10.07
N PRO A 144 4.50 -0.73 10.71
CA PRO A 144 5.95 -0.70 10.59
C PRO A 144 6.55 -2.09 10.80
N LEU A 145 7.82 -2.27 10.49
CA LEU A 145 8.49 -3.56 10.67
C LEU A 145 8.34 -4.05 12.10
N SER A 146 8.00 -5.32 12.27
CA SER A 146 8.19 -6.02 13.53
C SER A 146 9.68 -6.14 13.84
N PHE A 147 10.03 -6.41 15.10
CA PHE A 147 11.44 -6.63 15.44
C PHE A 147 12.06 -7.78 14.64
N ALA A 148 11.32 -8.85 14.39
CA ALA A 148 11.81 -9.97 13.58
C ALA A 148 12.12 -9.55 12.13
N GLU A 149 11.25 -8.75 11.50
CA GLU A 149 11.50 -8.22 10.15
C GLU A 149 12.67 -7.22 10.13
N PHE A 150 12.78 -6.41 11.18
CA PHE A 150 13.91 -5.49 11.37
C PHE A 150 15.23 -6.25 11.53
N TYR A 151 15.27 -7.22 12.45
CA TYR A 151 16.46 -8.01 12.74
C TYR A 151 16.94 -8.83 11.54
N ALA A 152 16.00 -9.34 10.74
CA ALA A 152 16.34 -10.12 9.54
C ALA A 152 17.18 -9.35 8.49
N VAL A 153 17.20 -8.02 8.55
CA VAL A 153 17.95 -7.16 7.63
C VAL A 153 19.00 -6.30 8.34
N PHE A 154 19.15 -6.46 9.65
CA PHE A 154 20.10 -5.73 10.46
C PHE A 154 21.42 -6.52 10.55
N ASP A 155 22.52 -5.91 10.14
CA ASP A 155 23.83 -6.57 10.03
C ASP A 155 24.69 -6.39 11.31
N ARG A 156 24.10 -6.72 12.47
CA ARG A 156 24.76 -6.70 13.78
C ARG A 156 24.15 -7.76 14.69
N ASP A 157 24.67 -7.86 15.92
CA ASP A 157 24.14 -8.79 16.89
C ASP A 157 22.72 -8.43 17.39
N TYR A 158 22.14 -9.34 18.16
CA TYR A 158 20.77 -9.22 18.65
C TYR A 158 20.57 -8.02 19.58
N ASP A 159 21.51 -7.77 20.49
CA ASP A 159 21.40 -6.72 21.51
C ASP A 159 21.53 -5.33 20.85
N ASP A 160 22.44 -5.17 19.91
CA ASP A 160 22.56 -3.96 19.09
C ASP A 160 21.27 -3.71 18.29
N ALA A 161 20.74 -4.74 17.64
CA ALA A 161 19.50 -4.65 16.88
C ALA A 161 18.30 -4.27 17.78
N TRP A 162 18.22 -4.87 18.95
CA TRP A 162 17.16 -4.58 19.91
C TRP A 162 17.22 -3.14 20.42
N ASN A 163 18.39 -2.67 20.80
CA ASN A 163 18.62 -1.30 21.24
C ASN A 163 18.26 -0.30 20.13
N GLU A 164 18.71 -0.56 18.90
CA GLU A 164 18.39 0.25 17.75
C GLU A 164 16.88 0.34 17.47
N TYR A 165 16.20 -0.82 17.51
CA TYR A 165 14.76 -0.91 17.30
C TYR A 165 13.98 -0.18 18.40
N MET A 166 14.39 -0.29 19.67
CA MET A 166 13.75 0.41 20.79
C MET A 166 13.88 1.92 20.69
N ILE A 167 14.99 2.43 20.15
CA ILE A 167 15.24 3.88 20.02
C ILE A 167 14.54 4.45 18.79
N TYR A 168 14.64 3.79 17.61
CA TYR A 168 14.23 4.35 16.33
C TYR A 168 12.98 3.71 15.74
N GLY A 169 12.51 2.60 16.29
CA GLY A 169 11.31 1.90 15.82
C GLY A 169 11.50 1.18 14.49
N GLY A 170 10.37 0.74 13.92
CA GLY A 170 10.33 -0.15 12.76
C GLY A 170 9.96 0.51 11.43
N LEU A 171 10.11 1.84 11.24
CA LEU A 171 9.88 2.41 9.92
C LEU A 171 10.94 1.92 8.92
N PRO A 172 10.54 1.32 7.75
CA PRO A 172 11.50 0.67 6.84
C PRO A 172 12.67 1.55 6.39
N GLN A 173 12.44 2.86 6.23
CA GLN A 173 13.49 3.79 5.82
C GLN A 173 14.58 3.97 6.89
N VAL A 174 14.23 3.82 8.16
CA VAL A 174 15.19 3.99 9.27
C VAL A 174 16.32 2.95 9.20
N VAL A 175 15.98 1.73 8.79
CA VAL A 175 16.96 0.63 8.66
C VAL A 175 18.02 0.91 7.58
N GLN A 176 17.70 1.77 6.62
CA GLN A 176 18.62 2.12 5.53
C GLN A 176 19.64 3.21 5.90
N PHE A 177 19.45 3.88 7.02
CA PHE A 177 20.39 4.90 7.50
C PHE A 177 21.45 4.28 8.41
N SER A 178 22.73 4.57 8.11
CA SER A 178 23.85 4.14 8.94
C SER A 178 24.21 5.13 10.06
N VAL A 179 23.73 6.37 9.98
CA VAL A 179 24.07 7.45 10.90
C VAL A 179 22.88 7.76 11.81
N GLU A 180 23.09 7.69 13.13
CA GLU A 180 22.05 7.94 14.15
C GLU A 180 21.36 9.30 13.99
N ARG A 181 22.13 10.34 13.71
CA ARG A 181 21.60 11.68 13.48
C ARG A 181 20.59 11.72 12.32
N GLN A 182 20.86 11.00 11.23
CA GLN A 182 19.96 10.92 10.08
C GLN A 182 18.64 10.23 10.45
N LYS A 183 18.71 9.16 11.27
CA LYS A 183 17.53 8.46 11.78
C LYS A 183 16.65 9.39 12.62
N ALA A 184 17.27 10.08 13.57
CA ALA A 184 16.56 11.00 14.46
C ALA A 184 15.93 12.18 13.68
N GLU A 185 16.67 12.81 12.76
CA GLU A 185 16.16 13.89 11.91
C GLU A 185 15.02 13.42 11.01
N TYR A 186 15.14 12.23 10.41
CA TYR A 186 14.09 11.65 9.59
C TYR A 186 12.79 11.42 10.40
N LEU A 187 12.89 10.79 11.57
CA LEU A 187 11.73 10.55 12.43
C LEU A 187 11.06 11.84 12.91
N LYS A 188 11.86 12.84 13.30
CA LYS A 188 11.37 14.16 13.68
C LYS A 188 10.62 14.84 12.53
N ASN A 189 11.19 14.77 11.32
CA ASN A 189 10.57 15.35 10.13
C ASN A 189 9.26 14.65 9.75
N ILE A 190 9.19 13.31 9.85
CA ILE A 190 7.94 12.57 9.62
C ILE A 190 6.89 12.94 10.66
N PHE A 191 7.26 12.96 11.93
CA PHE A 191 6.33 13.32 12.99
C PHE A 191 5.75 14.73 12.77
N ALA A 192 6.61 15.72 12.56
CA ALA A 192 6.20 17.12 12.43
C ALA A 192 5.44 17.41 11.12
N ASN A 193 5.92 16.89 9.99
CA ASN A 193 5.44 17.28 8.65
C ASN A 193 4.42 16.32 8.04
N VAL A 194 4.27 15.13 8.61
CA VAL A 194 3.33 14.12 8.10
C VAL A 194 2.25 13.86 9.14
N TYR A 195 2.61 13.26 10.26
CA TYR A 195 1.61 12.79 11.24
C TYR A 195 0.86 13.92 11.91
N LEU A 196 1.53 15.03 12.28
CA LEU A 196 0.83 16.19 12.85
C LEU A 196 -0.11 16.83 11.83
N LYS A 197 0.27 16.92 10.55
CA LYS A 197 -0.61 17.44 9.50
C LYS A 197 -1.82 16.54 9.30
N ASP A 198 -1.63 15.23 9.21
CA ASP A 198 -2.72 14.27 9.06
C ASP A 198 -3.72 14.35 10.23
N VAL A 199 -3.24 14.58 11.46
CA VAL A 199 -4.10 14.78 12.65
C VAL A 199 -4.86 16.10 12.59
N VAL A 200 -4.20 17.19 12.18
CA VAL A 200 -4.84 18.53 12.05
C VAL A 200 -5.89 18.53 10.94
N GLU A 201 -5.60 17.92 9.80
CA GLU A 201 -6.54 17.82 8.68
C GLU A 201 -7.78 16.98 9.01
N ARG A 202 -7.66 16.00 9.90
CA ARG A 202 -8.79 15.18 10.36
C ARG A 202 -9.80 15.96 11.19
N ASN A 203 -9.37 17.01 11.87
CA ASN A 203 -10.20 17.80 12.79
C ASN A 203 -10.75 19.09 12.15
N LYS A 204 -10.61 19.24 10.83
CA LYS A 204 -11.24 20.28 10.00
C LYS A 204 -12.40 19.70 9.20
#